data_b64a6a2d1b321b0b2127fb935119039a
#
_entry.id   b64a6a2d1b321b0b2127fb935119039a
#
_cell.length_a   1.000
_cell.length_b   1.000
_cell.length_c   1.000
_cell.angle_alpha   90.00
_cell.angle_beta   90.00
_cell.angle_gamma   90.00
#
_symmetry.space_group_name_H-M   'P 1'
#
loop_
_entity.id
_entity.type
_entity.pdbx_description
1 polymer ?
#
loop_
_entity_poly.entity_id
_entity_poly.type
_entity_poly.pdbx_seq_one_letter_code
_entity_poly.pdbx_strand_id
1 'polypeptide(L)'
;MAAYNAGMATLERPSTEASQVHEEVLDNGLRVLIQEMHTAPLASVWCWYRVGSKDEPMGLTGVSHWVEHMNFKGTTNIPRDKVKGIIEQFGGYWNGYTWIDQTTYTETATRDALDRMLFIESERMASCLYDPADCESERTVIISELQGGENDPDTLLDQEVTATAFRAHPYRHPTIGWLPDLERMTRDDLYGYYKRYYIPNNATLVVVGDVETDVVLRQVEQRFGRIPAGPTPPRLRTLEPEQSGERRVTLRREGTTAYLKAAYHAPAASDRRFFPVLVLDTVLTGAKGVNLWSSFRVPPPQRGTRLYRALVERGVASSVAGAMLPTEQPFVYTISATATDGTALSSLESALLEELDHVRSRGITSEELDRAKTQLSARLIFDGDSITNVAHQIGYFETVAGVDLFLDMHERIRGVELQEVCDEARALLTASNRTIGWFEPLDAAADAVLTAQDAVHA
;
A
#
# COMPACT_ATOMS: atom_id res chain seq x y z
N MET A 1 27.46 -41.40 -11.24
CA MET A 1 26.24 -40.58 -11.35
C MET A 1 25.20 -41.18 -10.41
N ALA A 2 25.14 -40.71 -9.16
CA ALA A 2 24.21 -41.20 -8.17
C ALA A 2 23.06 -40.18 -8.10
N ALA A 3 21.83 -40.69 -8.18
CA ALA A 3 20.60 -39.93 -8.22
C ALA A 3 20.40 -39.17 -6.88
N TYR A 4 20.24 -37.88 -6.97
CA TYR A 4 19.83 -37.02 -5.85
C TYR A 4 18.30 -36.99 -5.86
N ASN A 5 17.68 -38.00 -5.25
CA ASN A 5 16.26 -37.93 -4.86
C ASN A 5 16.21 -37.36 -3.44
N ALA A 6 16.20 -36.02 -3.33
CA ALA A 6 15.84 -35.36 -2.09
C ALA A 6 14.32 -35.23 -2.06
N GLY A 7 13.69 -36.01 -1.18
CA GLY A 7 12.28 -35.91 -0.88
C GLY A 7 11.92 -34.44 -0.52
N MET A 8 10.87 -33.92 -1.13
CA MET A 8 10.22 -32.67 -0.69
C MET A 8 9.74 -32.91 0.75
N ALA A 9 10.50 -32.38 1.70
CA ALA A 9 9.97 -32.19 3.04
C ALA A 9 8.78 -31.23 2.90
N THR A 10 7.59 -31.73 3.15
CA THR A 10 6.45 -30.88 3.44
C THR A 10 6.89 -29.97 4.59
N LEU A 11 6.96 -28.68 4.33
CA LEU A 11 7.06 -27.67 5.38
C LEU A 11 5.73 -27.75 6.15
N GLU A 12 5.67 -28.73 7.07
CA GLU A 12 4.64 -28.71 8.10
C GLU A 12 4.87 -27.43 8.90
N ARG A 13 3.81 -26.67 9.12
CA ARG A 13 3.80 -25.64 10.16
C ARG A 13 4.45 -26.27 11.39
N PRO A 14 5.41 -25.63 12.06
CA PRO A 14 5.66 -25.99 13.44
C PRO A 14 4.27 -25.95 14.09
N SER A 15 3.90 -26.99 14.80
CA SER A 15 2.65 -27.13 15.55
C SER A 15 2.66 -26.20 16.77
N THR A 16 2.76 -24.92 16.55
CA THR A 16 2.20 -23.90 17.38
C THR A 16 0.71 -23.93 17.04
N GLU A 17 -0.14 -24.18 18.01
CA GLU A 17 -1.57 -23.90 17.93
C GLU A 17 -1.73 -22.64 17.09
N ALA A 18 -2.43 -22.73 15.96
CA ALA A 18 -2.62 -21.61 15.08
C ALA A 18 -3.21 -20.50 15.95
N SER A 19 -2.42 -19.45 16.22
CA SER A 19 -2.83 -18.40 17.14
C SER A 19 -4.06 -17.78 16.53
N GLN A 20 -5.19 -18.12 17.14
CA GLN A 20 -6.52 -17.75 16.65
C GLN A 20 -6.65 -16.25 16.85
N VAL A 21 -6.97 -15.51 15.82
CA VAL A 21 -7.35 -14.10 15.98
C VAL A 21 -8.68 -14.07 16.72
N HIS A 22 -8.68 -13.50 17.91
CA HIS A 22 -9.90 -13.25 18.66
C HIS A 22 -10.54 -11.97 18.16
N GLU A 23 -11.85 -12.03 17.91
CA GLU A 23 -12.65 -10.89 17.45
C GLU A 23 -13.73 -10.54 18.47
N GLU A 24 -13.85 -9.24 18.77
CA GLU A 24 -14.90 -8.65 19.61
C GLU A 24 -15.37 -7.34 18.99
N VAL A 25 -16.64 -6.99 19.16
CA VAL A 25 -17.19 -5.71 18.74
C VAL A 25 -17.82 -5.04 19.96
N LEU A 26 -17.30 -3.87 20.36
CA LEU A 26 -17.84 -3.11 21.47
C LEU A 26 -19.23 -2.53 21.15
N ASP A 27 -19.99 -2.16 22.17
CA ASP A 27 -21.33 -1.55 22.06
C ASP A 27 -21.34 -0.29 21.18
N ASN A 28 -20.22 0.46 21.13
CA ASN A 28 -20.05 1.63 20.28
C ASN A 28 -19.63 1.32 18.84
N GLY A 29 -19.52 0.03 18.49
CA GLY A 29 -19.20 -0.44 17.15
C GLY A 29 -17.70 -0.53 16.84
N LEU A 30 -16.81 -0.26 17.78
CA LEU A 30 -15.37 -0.50 17.60
C LEU A 30 -15.11 -2.00 17.49
N ARG A 31 -14.49 -2.41 16.38
CA ARG A 31 -14.03 -3.78 16.16
C ARG A 31 -12.65 -3.96 16.78
N VAL A 32 -12.44 -5.03 17.52
CA VAL A 32 -11.19 -5.35 18.19
C VAL A 32 -10.72 -6.73 17.74
N LEU A 33 -9.50 -6.81 17.23
CA LEU A 33 -8.85 -8.05 16.79
C LEU A 33 -7.60 -8.25 17.66
N ILE A 34 -7.50 -9.41 18.28
CA ILE A 34 -6.40 -9.73 19.20
C ILE A 34 -5.76 -11.04 18.78
N GLN A 35 -4.42 -11.04 18.73
CA GLN A 35 -3.64 -12.26 18.52
C GLN A 35 -2.53 -12.34 19.57
N GLU A 36 -2.60 -13.37 20.42
CA GLU A 36 -1.56 -13.65 21.42
C GLU A 36 -0.32 -14.23 20.73
N MET A 37 0.85 -13.63 20.99
CA MET A 37 2.16 -14.07 20.49
C MET A 37 3.21 -13.90 21.58
N HIS A 38 3.50 -14.96 22.33
CA HIS A 38 4.37 -14.96 23.51
C HIS A 38 5.86 -15.20 23.18
N THR A 39 6.33 -14.78 22.01
CA THR A 39 7.72 -14.99 21.56
C THR A 39 8.72 -13.99 22.15
N ALA A 40 8.24 -12.80 22.52
CA ALA A 40 9.01 -11.73 23.14
C ALA A 40 8.09 -10.85 23.99
N PRO A 41 8.59 -10.19 25.07
CA PRO A 41 7.76 -9.36 25.96
C PRO A 41 7.39 -8.01 25.30
N LEU A 42 6.80 -8.06 24.12
CA LEU A 42 6.42 -6.90 23.32
C LEU A 42 4.92 -6.96 22.97
N ALA A 43 4.32 -5.80 22.79
CA ALA A 43 2.98 -5.64 22.23
C ALA A 43 2.99 -4.61 21.10
N SER A 44 2.18 -4.85 20.07
CA SER A 44 1.93 -3.92 18.97
C SER A 44 0.45 -3.61 18.91
N VAL A 45 0.13 -2.32 18.95
CA VAL A 45 -1.24 -1.79 18.84
C VAL A 45 -1.35 -1.04 17.52
N TRP A 46 -2.41 -1.31 16.76
CA TRP A 46 -2.74 -0.61 15.52
C TRP A 46 -4.19 -0.17 15.55
N CYS A 47 -4.42 1.10 15.26
CA CYS A 47 -5.77 1.63 15.09
C CYS A 47 -5.99 1.98 13.62
N TRP A 48 -6.92 1.28 12.98
CA TRP A 48 -7.24 1.38 11.56
C TRP A 48 -8.56 2.11 11.37
N TYR A 49 -8.54 3.19 10.61
CA TYR A 49 -9.74 3.91 10.21
C TYR A 49 -10.04 3.63 8.74
N ARG A 50 -11.29 3.24 8.46
CA ARG A 50 -11.75 2.97 7.09
C ARG A 50 -12.03 4.28 6.36
N VAL A 51 -10.96 5.02 6.12
CA VAL A 51 -10.95 6.30 5.42
C VAL A 51 -9.56 6.55 4.86
N GLY A 52 -9.50 6.84 3.57
CA GLY A 52 -8.28 7.16 2.85
C GLY A 52 -8.56 8.17 1.74
N SER A 53 -7.62 8.34 0.81
CA SER A 53 -7.79 9.36 -0.23
C SER A 53 -9.00 9.11 -1.13
N LYS A 54 -9.48 7.86 -1.28
CA LYS A 54 -10.70 7.57 -2.03
C LYS A 54 -11.98 8.22 -1.48
N ASP A 55 -11.98 8.55 -0.18
CA ASP A 55 -13.14 9.09 0.53
C ASP A 55 -13.17 10.62 0.53
N GLU A 56 -12.18 11.26 -0.11
CA GLU A 56 -12.01 12.70 -0.13
C GLU A 56 -13.01 13.38 -1.08
N PRO A 57 -13.70 14.44 -0.64
CA PRO A 57 -14.50 15.23 -1.52
C PRO A 57 -13.64 15.97 -2.56
N MET A 58 -14.18 16.19 -3.75
CA MET A 58 -13.54 17.04 -4.75
C MET A 58 -13.29 18.46 -4.20
N GLY A 59 -12.06 18.95 -4.37
CA GLY A 59 -11.61 20.24 -3.81
C GLY A 59 -11.00 20.14 -2.42
N LEU A 60 -10.92 18.92 -1.85
CA LEU A 60 -10.25 18.63 -0.56
C LEU A 60 -9.29 17.45 -0.68
N THR A 61 -8.66 17.26 -1.84
CA THR A 61 -7.67 16.17 -2.01
C THR A 61 -6.48 16.40 -1.08
N GLY A 62 -6.03 15.32 -0.43
CA GLY A 62 -4.97 15.36 0.59
C GLY A 62 -5.48 15.59 2.02
N VAL A 63 -6.81 15.77 2.20
CA VAL A 63 -7.37 15.97 3.55
C VAL A 63 -7.12 14.77 4.47
N SER A 64 -7.16 13.54 3.97
CA SER A 64 -6.90 12.33 4.76
C SER A 64 -5.49 12.32 5.32
N HIS A 65 -4.51 12.62 4.48
CA HIS A 65 -3.11 12.69 4.86
C HIS A 65 -2.83 13.84 5.83
N TRP A 66 -3.41 15.00 5.57
CA TRP A 66 -3.24 16.15 6.48
C TRP A 66 -3.89 15.90 7.85
N VAL A 67 -5.04 15.25 7.90
CA VAL A 67 -5.68 14.83 9.17
C VAL A 67 -4.80 13.82 9.91
N GLU A 68 -4.12 12.91 9.21
CA GLU A 68 -3.13 12.02 9.82
C GLU A 68 -2.05 12.82 10.55
N HIS A 69 -1.42 13.80 9.91
CA HIS A 69 -0.41 14.69 10.51
C HIS A 69 -0.95 15.43 11.74
N MET A 70 -2.17 15.97 11.63
CA MET A 70 -2.80 16.70 12.75
C MET A 70 -3.07 15.81 13.96
N ASN A 71 -3.30 14.52 13.76
CA ASN A 71 -3.53 13.57 14.84
C ASN A 71 -2.27 13.25 15.68
N PHE A 72 -1.11 13.79 15.29
CA PHE A 72 0.12 13.80 16.10
C PHE A 72 0.36 15.13 16.83
N LYS A 73 -0.52 16.14 16.68
CA LYS A 73 -0.30 17.49 17.23
C LYS A 73 -0.91 17.70 18.61
N GLY A 74 -1.31 16.62 19.28
CA GLY A 74 -1.82 16.66 20.66
C GLY A 74 -3.33 16.52 20.76
N THR A 75 -3.76 16.18 21.96
CA THR A 75 -5.15 15.97 22.34
C THR A 75 -5.49 16.79 23.59
N THR A 76 -6.73 16.75 24.02
CA THR A 76 -7.15 17.44 25.26
C THR A 76 -6.32 17.02 26.48
N ASN A 77 -5.91 15.75 26.54
CA ASN A 77 -5.20 15.19 27.69
C ASN A 77 -3.71 14.92 27.44
N ILE A 78 -3.25 14.99 26.20
CA ILE A 78 -1.86 14.77 25.81
C ILE A 78 -1.32 16.02 25.11
N PRO A 79 -0.49 16.84 25.77
CA PRO A 79 0.17 17.97 25.12
C PRO A 79 1.02 17.51 23.93
N ARG A 80 1.08 18.33 22.87
CA ARG A 80 1.80 18.06 21.62
C ARG A 80 3.24 17.54 21.84
N ASP A 81 3.99 18.19 22.75
CA ASP A 81 5.38 17.86 23.06
C ASP A 81 5.54 16.54 23.83
N LYS A 82 4.46 15.94 24.30
CA LYS A 82 4.46 14.70 25.10
C LYS A 82 4.07 13.46 24.33
N VAL A 83 3.34 13.59 23.21
CA VAL A 83 2.85 12.43 22.43
C VAL A 83 3.98 11.44 22.15
N LYS A 84 5.06 11.91 21.56
CA LYS A 84 6.24 11.12 21.24
C LYS A 84 6.89 10.47 22.47
N GLY A 85 7.11 11.24 23.50
CA GLY A 85 7.81 10.80 24.72
C GLY A 85 7.08 9.70 25.50
N ILE A 86 5.76 9.57 25.35
CA ILE A 86 4.98 8.52 26.04
C ILE A 86 5.39 7.12 25.59
N ILE A 87 5.70 6.94 24.32
CA ILE A 87 6.09 5.63 23.76
C ILE A 87 7.61 5.44 23.83
N GLU A 88 8.39 6.48 23.54
CA GLU A 88 9.84 6.40 23.52
C GLU A 88 10.45 6.05 24.90
N GLN A 89 9.83 6.48 26.00
CA GLN A 89 10.29 6.10 27.36
C GLN A 89 10.24 4.60 27.62
N PHE A 90 9.43 3.83 26.88
CA PHE A 90 9.38 2.36 26.92
C PHE A 90 10.21 1.71 25.82
N GLY A 91 11.10 2.47 25.16
CA GLY A 91 11.89 1.97 24.04
C GLY A 91 11.06 1.62 22.82
N GLY A 92 9.86 2.18 22.73
CA GLY A 92 8.89 1.87 21.69
C GLY A 92 9.09 2.68 20.41
N TYR A 93 8.46 2.18 19.36
CA TYR A 93 8.30 2.80 18.06
C TYR A 93 6.85 3.17 17.84
N TRP A 94 6.60 4.29 17.19
CA TRP A 94 5.27 4.74 16.81
C TRP A 94 5.31 5.39 15.42
N ASN A 95 4.21 5.26 14.67
CA ASN A 95 4.06 5.86 13.34
C ASN A 95 2.59 5.95 12.97
N GLY A 96 2.31 6.53 11.81
CA GLY A 96 1.05 6.49 11.10
C GLY A 96 1.30 6.51 9.61
N TYR A 97 0.31 6.12 8.82
CA TYR A 97 0.29 6.38 7.40
C TYR A 97 -1.13 6.43 6.85
N THR A 98 -1.29 7.17 5.79
CA THR A 98 -2.51 7.22 4.99
C THR A 98 -2.27 6.64 3.61
N TRP A 99 -3.24 5.87 3.12
CA TRP A 99 -3.24 5.39 1.75
C TRP A 99 -4.62 5.57 1.12
N ILE A 100 -4.88 4.92 0.00
CA ILE A 100 -6.12 5.12 -0.77
C ILE A 100 -7.36 4.62 -0.04
N ASP A 101 -7.26 3.53 0.77
CA ASP A 101 -8.37 2.86 1.44
C ASP A 101 -8.47 3.14 2.93
N GLN A 102 -7.35 3.48 3.58
CA GLN A 102 -7.26 3.57 5.04
C GLN A 102 -6.25 4.61 5.53
N THR A 103 -6.48 5.02 6.78
CA THR A 103 -5.49 5.72 7.61
C THR A 103 -5.28 4.90 8.88
N THR A 104 -4.04 4.70 9.29
CA THR A 104 -3.71 3.90 10.46
C THR A 104 -2.62 4.53 11.31
N TYR A 105 -2.64 4.22 12.60
CA TYR A 105 -1.63 4.59 13.59
C TYR A 105 -1.16 3.34 14.29
N THR A 106 0.10 3.33 14.71
CA THR A 106 0.71 2.18 15.36
C THR A 106 1.67 2.58 16.45
N GLU A 107 1.65 1.83 17.52
CA GLU A 107 2.67 1.80 18.56
C GLU A 107 3.13 0.36 18.80
N THR A 108 4.43 0.17 18.91
CA THR A 108 5.02 -1.10 19.33
C THR A 108 6.03 -0.82 20.44
N ALA A 109 5.85 -1.45 21.59
CA ALA A 109 6.70 -1.28 22.75
C ALA A 109 6.72 -2.55 23.62
N THR A 110 7.36 -2.48 24.78
CA THR A 110 7.24 -3.54 25.78
C THR A 110 5.79 -3.73 26.21
N ARG A 111 5.36 -4.96 26.51
CA ARG A 111 3.96 -5.26 26.90
C ARG A 111 3.45 -4.41 28.07
N ASP A 112 4.35 -3.98 28.94
CA ASP A 112 4.00 -3.12 30.08
C ASP A 112 3.49 -1.72 29.66
N ALA A 113 3.76 -1.32 28.41
CA ALA A 113 3.28 -0.07 27.83
C ALA A 113 1.88 -0.18 27.22
N LEU A 114 1.25 -1.36 27.18
CA LEU A 114 -0.02 -1.60 26.48
C LEU A 114 -1.09 -0.57 26.86
N ASP A 115 -1.32 -0.32 28.16
CA ASP A 115 -2.32 0.68 28.61
C ASP A 115 -2.01 2.10 28.11
N ARG A 116 -0.73 2.44 27.92
CA ARG A 116 -0.30 3.75 27.37
C ARG A 116 -0.54 3.84 25.88
N MET A 117 -0.30 2.77 25.14
CA MET A 117 -0.59 2.70 23.70
C MET A 117 -2.09 2.83 23.46
N LEU A 118 -2.91 2.08 24.19
CA LEU A 118 -4.37 2.17 24.15
C LEU A 118 -4.89 3.55 24.57
N PHE A 119 -4.26 4.20 25.56
CA PHE A 119 -4.59 5.56 25.95
C PHE A 119 -4.35 6.56 24.82
N ILE A 120 -3.20 6.49 24.15
CA ILE A 120 -2.88 7.39 23.01
C ILE A 120 -3.92 7.23 21.92
N GLU A 121 -4.23 6.00 21.53
CA GLU A 121 -5.19 5.73 20.45
C GLU A 121 -6.61 6.18 20.81
N SER A 122 -7.05 5.97 22.05
CA SER A 122 -8.35 6.45 22.50
C SER A 122 -8.46 7.97 22.51
N GLU A 123 -7.39 8.66 22.90
CA GLU A 123 -7.30 10.13 22.85
C GLU A 123 -7.28 10.65 21.40
N ARG A 124 -6.51 10.01 20.54
CA ARG A 124 -6.46 10.32 19.11
C ARG A 124 -7.83 10.18 18.46
N MET A 125 -8.59 9.15 18.80
CA MET A 125 -9.95 8.95 18.31
C MET A 125 -10.93 10.01 18.81
N ALA A 126 -10.82 10.45 20.05
CA ALA A 126 -11.86 11.24 20.72
C ALA A 126 -11.62 12.75 20.73
N SER A 127 -10.35 13.20 20.85
CA SER A 127 -10.07 14.51 21.43
C SER A 127 -8.87 15.27 20.84
N CYS A 128 -8.49 15.01 19.60
CA CYS A 128 -7.49 15.82 18.88
C CYS A 128 -7.90 17.29 18.79
N LEU A 129 -6.95 18.21 19.01
CA LEU A 129 -7.24 19.64 19.22
C LEU A 129 -7.44 20.43 17.92
N TYR A 130 -6.66 20.16 16.90
CA TYR A 130 -6.67 20.92 15.64
C TYR A 130 -6.50 22.44 15.88
N ASP A 131 -5.47 22.81 16.61
CA ASP A 131 -5.13 24.22 16.84
C ASP A 131 -4.89 24.90 15.48
N PRO A 132 -5.48 26.10 15.24
CA PRO A 132 -5.33 26.80 13.97
C PRO A 132 -3.86 27.08 13.59
N ALA A 133 -3.00 27.39 14.56
CA ALA A 133 -1.58 27.65 14.30
C ALA A 133 -0.84 26.37 13.93
N ASP A 134 -1.18 25.24 14.54
CA ASP A 134 -0.63 23.93 14.18
C ASP A 134 -1.10 23.50 12.77
N CYS A 135 -2.36 23.73 12.41
CA CYS A 135 -2.87 23.45 11.07
C CYS A 135 -2.09 24.24 10.01
N GLU A 136 -1.87 25.53 10.24
CA GLU A 136 -1.14 26.39 9.29
C GLU A 136 0.35 26.03 9.20
N SER A 137 0.98 25.70 10.32
CA SER A 137 2.37 25.21 10.32
C SER A 137 2.50 23.90 9.53
N GLU A 138 1.52 23.00 9.68
CA GLU A 138 1.55 21.70 9.01
C GLU A 138 1.27 21.78 7.52
N ARG A 139 0.49 22.77 7.05
CA ARG A 139 0.34 23.10 5.62
C ARG A 139 1.70 23.20 4.93
N THR A 140 2.62 23.94 5.55
CA THR A 140 3.98 24.13 5.00
C THR A 140 4.73 22.80 4.90
N VAL A 141 4.59 21.93 5.89
CA VAL A 141 5.22 20.60 5.90
C VAL A 141 4.67 19.74 4.76
N ILE A 142 3.34 19.65 4.63
CA ILE A 142 2.68 18.83 3.60
C ILE A 142 3.00 19.34 2.18
N ILE A 143 3.00 20.67 1.97
CA ILE A 143 3.40 21.23 0.68
C ILE A 143 4.87 20.92 0.38
N SER A 144 5.75 20.94 1.39
CA SER A 144 7.15 20.56 1.22
C SER A 144 7.33 19.08 0.89
N GLU A 145 6.50 18.21 1.45
CA GLU A 145 6.48 16.77 1.11
C GLU A 145 5.99 16.54 -0.31
N LEU A 146 4.91 17.22 -0.73
CA LEU A 146 4.42 17.19 -2.10
C LEU A 146 5.52 17.58 -3.08
N GLN A 147 6.18 18.73 -2.85
CA GLN A 147 7.28 19.21 -3.69
C GLN A 147 8.48 18.25 -3.67
N GLY A 148 8.77 17.63 -2.51
CA GLY A 148 9.80 16.59 -2.39
C GLY A 148 9.49 15.37 -3.26
N GLY A 149 8.24 14.91 -3.24
CA GLY A 149 7.77 13.81 -4.10
C GLY A 149 7.80 14.14 -5.59
N GLU A 150 7.50 15.39 -5.96
CA GLU A 150 7.57 15.84 -7.35
C GLU A 150 9.01 15.91 -7.90
N ASN A 151 10.03 15.89 -7.03
CA ASN A 151 11.44 15.80 -7.43
C ASN A 151 11.91 14.36 -7.67
N ASP A 152 11.10 13.34 -7.34
CA ASP A 152 11.38 11.95 -7.69
C ASP A 152 10.63 11.57 -8.99
N PRO A 153 11.36 11.37 -10.10
CA PRO A 153 10.78 11.06 -11.40
C PRO A 153 9.91 9.78 -11.41
N ASP A 154 10.28 8.77 -10.63
CA ASP A 154 9.53 7.50 -10.57
C ASP A 154 8.21 7.69 -9.83
N THR A 155 8.20 8.40 -8.73
CA THR A 155 7.00 8.78 -7.98
C THR A 155 6.06 9.65 -8.81
N LEU A 156 6.59 10.65 -9.49
CA LEU A 156 5.81 11.53 -10.36
C LEU A 156 5.16 10.75 -11.51
N LEU A 157 5.92 9.85 -12.15
CA LEU A 157 5.40 9.01 -13.23
C LEU A 157 4.31 8.06 -12.72
N ASP A 158 4.45 7.54 -11.50
CA ASP A 158 3.43 6.68 -10.88
C ASP A 158 2.12 7.41 -10.66
N GLN A 159 2.17 8.65 -10.15
CA GLN A 159 0.99 9.50 -9.96
C GLN A 159 0.29 9.79 -11.30
N GLU A 160 1.03 10.17 -12.34
CA GLU A 160 0.48 10.50 -13.64
C GLU A 160 -0.10 9.27 -14.37
N VAL A 161 0.54 8.12 -14.25
CA VAL A 161 0.03 6.85 -14.81
C VAL A 161 -1.26 6.46 -14.10
N THR A 162 -1.30 6.56 -12.78
CA THR A 162 -2.49 6.25 -11.98
C THR A 162 -3.63 7.21 -12.32
N ALA A 163 -3.36 8.53 -12.38
CA ALA A 163 -4.34 9.54 -12.75
C ALA A 163 -4.89 9.33 -14.19
N THR A 164 -4.04 8.84 -15.11
CA THR A 164 -4.42 8.51 -16.49
C THR A 164 -5.21 7.22 -16.58
N ALA A 165 -4.90 6.22 -15.73
CA ALA A 165 -5.58 4.93 -15.69
C ALA A 165 -7.04 5.06 -15.23
N PHE A 166 -7.37 5.99 -14.34
CA PHE A 166 -8.71 6.17 -13.82
C PHE A 166 -9.41 7.41 -14.42
N ARG A 167 -10.65 7.21 -14.89
CA ARG A 167 -11.49 8.29 -15.42
C ARG A 167 -12.40 8.89 -14.36
N ALA A 168 -13.03 8.03 -13.56
CA ALA A 168 -14.08 8.41 -12.62
C ALA A 168 -13.74 8.07 -11.17
N HIS A 169 -13.06 6.95 -10.93
CA HIS A 169 -12.79 6.47 -9.58
C HIS A 169 -11.79 7.39 -8.84
N PRO A 170 -12.02 7.72 -7.54
CA PRO A 170 -11.13 8.59 -6.77
C PRO A 170 -9.71 8.05 -6.58
N TYR A 171 -9.44 6.78 -6.82
CA TYR A 171 -8.06 6.25 -6.84
C TYR A 171 -7.12 6.98 -7.80
N ARG A 172 -7.67 7.85 -8.66
CA ARG A 172 -6.93 8.67 -9.60
C ARG A 172 -6.06 9.76 -8.99
N HIS A 173 -6.36 10.25 -7.79
CA HIS A 173 -5.59 11.32 -7.18
C HIS A 173 -4.59 10.80 -6.14
N PRO A 174 -3.44 11.44 -6.00
CA PRO A 174 -2.42 11.02 -5.03
C PRO A 174 -2.92 11.26 -3.60
N THR A 175 -2.48 10.40 -2.69
CA THR A 175 -2.82 10.51 -1.26
C THR A 175 -2.37 11.83 -0.64
N ILE A 176 -1.26 12.40 -1.11
CA ILE A 176 -0.77 13.71 -0.67
C ILE A 176 -1.69 14.86 -1.09
N GLY A 177 -2.54 14.66 -2.12
CA GLY A 177 -3.44 15.67 -2.69
C GLY A 177 -2.80 16.55 -3.75
N TRP A 178 -3.59 17.50 -4.24
CA TRP A 178 -3.16 18.49 -5.23
C TRP A 178 -2.84 19.83 -4.56
N LEU A 179 -1.78 20.50 -4.98
CA LEU A 179 -1.36 21.80 -4.43
C LEU A 179 -2.49 22.84 -4.32
N PRO A 180 -3.35 23.05 -5.34
CA PRO A 180 -4.44 24.03 -5.22
C PRO A 180 -5.46 23.72 -4.13
N ASP A 181 -5.69 22.44 -3.80
CA ASP A 181 -6.58 22.02 -2.73
C ASP A 181 -5.90 22.25 -1.38
N LEU A 182 -4.63 21.85 -1.23
CA LEU A 182 -3.86 22.05 -0.01
C LEU A 182 -3.71 23.53 0.37
N GLU A 183 -3.56 24.44 -0.62
CA GLU A 183 -3.46 25.88 -0.39
C GLU A 183 -4.77 26.49 0.15
N ARG A 184 -5.93 25.91 -0.19
CA ARG A 184 -7.26 26.47 0.14
C ARG A 184 -7.92 25.80 1.33
N MET A 185 -7.51 24.58 1.67
CA MET A 185 -8.08 23.79 2.74
C MET A 185 -8.00 24.53 4.09
N THR A 186 -9.08 24.55 4.83
CA THR A 186 -9.19 25.26 6.10
C THR A 186 -9.11 24.30 7.29
N ARG A 187 -8.84 24.85 8.46
CA ARG A 187 -8.90 24.08 9.73
C ARG A 187 -10.28 23.41 9.91
N ASP A 188 -11.35 24.05 9.53
CA ASP A 188 -12.70 23.51 9.69
C ASP A 188 -12.97 22.35 8.73
N ASP A 189 -12.37 22.33 7.54
CA ASP A 189 -12.39 21.18 6.64
C ASP A 189 -11.68 19.98 7.28
N LEU A 190 -10.49 20.17 7.81
CA LEU A 190 -9.71 19.13 8.51
C LEU A 190 -10.47 18.59 9.71
N TYR A 191 -10.96 19.47 10.59
CA TYR A 191 -11.66 19.06 11.80
C TYR A 191 -13.01 18.40 11.49
N GLY A 192 -13.73 18.89 10.48
CA GLY A 192 -14.96 18.28 10.00
C GLY A 192 -14.73 16.87 9.46
N TYR A 193 -13.63 16.68 8.73
CA TYR A 193 -13.22 15.37 8.21
C TYR A 193 -12.85 14.40 9.36
N TYR A 194 -12.02 14.85 10.30
CA TYR A 194 -11.69 14.09 11.51
C TYR A 194 -12.95 13.65 12.25
N LYS A 195 -13.86 14.57 12.57
CA LYS A 195 -15.10 14.27 13.32
C LYS A 195 -16.03 13.30 12.58
N ARG A 196 -15.96 13.23 11.27
CA ARG A 196 -16.79 12.35 10.45
C ARG A 196 -16.28 10.93 10.41
N TYR A 197 -14.97 10.73 10.31
CA TYR A 197 -14.38 9.44 9.97
C TYR A 197 -13.63 8.78 11.14
N TYR A 198 -13.14 9.55 12.12
CA TYR A 198 -12.38 9.05 13.27
C TYR A 198 -13.31 8.74 14.45
N ILE A 199 -14.12 7.72 14.25
CA ILE A 199 -15.17 7.29 15.19
C ILE A 199 -15.10 5.78 15.41
N PRO A 200 -15.54 5.25 16.57
CA PRO A 200 -15.40 3.84 16.91
C PRO A 200 -15.99 2.89 15.85
N ASN A 201 -17.20 3.16 15.38
CA ASN A 201 -17.90 2.33 14.41
C ASN A 201 -17.36 2.45 12.94
N ASN A 202 -16.27 3.19 12.74
CA ASN A 202 -15.49 3.25 11.49
C ASN A 202 -14.04 2.78 11.70
N ALA A 203 -13.75 2.21 12.88
CA ALA A 203 -12.39 1.83 13.25
C ALA A 203 -12.28 0.34 13.59
N THR A 204 -11.08 -0.20 13.40
CA THR A 204 -10.65 -1.51 13.87
C THR A 204 -9.38 -1.35 14.69
N LEU A 205 -9.39 -1.83 15.93
CA LEU A 205 -8.23 -1.88 16.81
C LEU A 205 -7.62 -3.28 16.74
N VAL A 206 -6.33 -3.37 16.44
CA VAL A 206 -5.59 -4.63 16.39
C VAL A 206 -4.52 -4.64 17.46
N VAL A 207 -4.46 -5.70 18.26
CA VAL A 207 -3.46 -5.89 19.30
C VAL A 207 -2.79 -7.25 19.09
N VAL A 208 -1.47 -7.25 18.91
CA VAL A 208 -0.70 -8.48 18.73
C VAL A 208 0.52 -8.45 19.65
N GLY A 209 0.79 -9.55 20.34
CA GLY A 209 2.01 -9.68 21.17
C GLY A 209 1.85 -10.52 22.40
N ASP A 210 2.74 -10.29 23.38
CA ASP A 210 2.75 -10.98 24.67
C ASP A 210 1.67 -10.38 25.60
N VAL A 211 0.43 -10.67 25.26
CA VAL A 211 -0.77 -10.17 25.93
C VAL A 211 -1.73 -11.31 26.24
N GLU A 212 -2.65 -11.06 27.17
CA GLU A 212 -3.79 -11.94 27.46
C GLU A 212 -5.07 -11.29 26.93
N THR A 213 -5.82 -11.98 26.12
CA THR A 213 -7.03 -11.49 25.43
C THR A 213 -8.01 -10.84 26.39
N ASP A 214 -8.36 -11.48 27.52
CA ASP A 214 -9.28 -10.94 28.51
C ASP A 214 -8.77 -9.66 29.18
N VAL A 215 -7.45 -9.51 29.34
CA VAL A 215 -6.83 -8.29 29.90
C VAL A 215 -6.95 -7.17 28.89
N VAL A 216 -6.61 -7.45 27.63
CA VAL A 216 -6.72 -6.47 26.52
C VAL A 216 -8.16 -5.96 26.40
N LEU A 217 -9.15 -6.86 26.32
CA LEU A 217 -10.55 -6.49 26.18
C LEU A 217 -11.04 -5.57 27.29
N ARG A 218 -10.69 -5.87 28.57
CA ARG A 218 -11.04 -4.99 29.70
C ARG A 218 -10.40 -3.60 29.58
N GLN A 219 -9.15 -3.51 29.16
CA GLN A 219 -8.47 -2.22 28.97
C GLN A 219 -9.08 -1.45 27.80
N VAL A 220 -9.37 -2.13 26.68
CA VAL A 220 -10.01 -1.52 25.51
C VAL A 220 -11.40 -0.98 25.89
N GLU A 221 -12.24 -1.78 26.58
CA GLU A 221 -13.55 -1.33 27.06
C GLU A 221 -13.43 -0.10 27.96
N GLN A 222 -12.45 -0.09 28.89
CA GLN A 222 -12.21 1.05 29.77
C GLN A 222 -11.82 2.32 29.02
N ARG A 223 -10.98 2.20 27.95
CA ARG A 223 -10.44 3.33 27.20
C ARG A 223 -11.38 3.81 26.10
N PHE A 224 -11.98 2.90 25.35
CA PHE A 224 -12.76 3.21 24.15
C PHE A 224 -14.28 3.12 24.36
N GLY A 225 -14.78 2.31 25.30
CA GLY A 225 -16.20 2.06 25.47
C GLY A 225 -17.06 3.31 25.73
N ARG A 226 -16.46 4.39 26.26
CA ARG A 226 -17.13 5.68 26.50
C ARG A 226 -17.13 6.62 25.31
N ILE A 227 -16.37 6.32 24.26
CA ILE A 227 -16.34 7.14 23.03
C ILE A 227 -17.63 6.85 22.25
N PRO A 228 -18.47 7.85 21.98
CA PRO A 228 -19.75 7.60 21.32
C PRO A 228 -19.55 7.19 19.86
N ALA A 229 -20.37 6.27 19.38
CA ALA A 229 -20.51 6.00 17.96
C ALA A 229 -20.96 7.26 17.21
N GLY A 230 -20.48 7.44 15.99
CA GLY A 230 -20.93 8.51 15.10
C GLY A 230 -21.87 7.99 14.01
N PRO A 231 -22.42 8.89 13.18
CA PRO A 231 -23.12 8.49 11.96
C PRO A 231 -22.21 7.68 11.05
N THR A 232 -22.72 6.57 10.51
CA THR A 232 -21.95 5.75 9.54
C THR A 232 -21.47 6.62 8.39
N PRO A 233 -20.16 6.69 8.12
CA PRO A 233 -19.64 7.48 7.02
C PRO A 233 -20.21 7.01 5.67
N PRO A 234 -20.39 7.92 4.71
CA PRO A 234 -20.83 7.55 3.37
C PRO A 234 -19.79 6.67 2.70
N ARG A 235 -20.25 5.57 2.11
CA ARG A 235 -19.37 4.71 1.31
C ARG A 235 -19.27 5.23 -0.12
N LEU A 236 -18.08 5.10 -0.70
CA LEU A 236 -17.86 5.38 -2.12
C LEU A 236 -18.78 4.51 -2.99
N ARG A 237 -19.44 5.14 -3.96
CA ARG A 237 -20.38 4.48 -4.88
C ARG A 237 -19.91 4.55 -6.34
N THR A 238 -18.84 5.31 -6.60
CA THR A 238 -18.29 5.47 -7.94
C THR A 238 -17.59 4.20 -8.38
N LEU A 239 -17.94 3.70 -9.54
CA LEU A 239 -17.25 2.60 -10.20
C LEU A 239 -16.46 3.16 -11.38
N GLU A 240 -15.25 2.64 -11.60
CA GLU A 240 -14.49 2.97 -12.80
C GLU A 240 -15.15 2.32 -14.03
N PRO A 241 -15.46 3.08 -15.09
CA PRO A 241 -15.95 2.51 -16.32
C PRO A 241 -14.87 1.67 -16.99
N GLU A 242 -15.27 0.58 -17.65
CA GLU A 242 -14.36 -0.29 -18.38
C GLU A 242 -13.53 0.49 -19.40
N GLN A 243 -12.23 0.22 -19.41
CA GLN A 243 -11.30 0.83 -20.35
C GLN A 243 -11.42 0.16 -21.72
N SER A 244 -11.69 0.94 -22.76
CA SER A 244 -11.93 0.46 -24.13
C SER A 244 -10.75 0.66 -25.09
N GLY A 245 -9.63 1.22 -24.63
CA GLY A 245 -8.44 1.49 -25.44
C GLY A 245 -7.24 1.87 -24.61
N GLU A 246 -6.05 1.69 -25.14
CA GLU A 246 -4.81 2.08 -24.49
C GLU A 246 -4.80 3.57 -24.14
N ARG A 247 -4.31 3.90 -22.96
CA ARG A 247 -4.06 5.27 -22.52
C ARG A 247 -2.56 5.50 -22.41
N ARG A 248 -2.12 6.74 -22.62
CA ARG A 248 -0.70 7.10 -22.58
C ARG A 248 -0.48 8.45 -21.91
N VAL A 249 0.64 8.55 -21.18
CA VAL A 249 1.15 9.81 -20.64
C VAL A 249 2.66 9.84 -20.82
N THR A 250 3.19 11.01 -21.17
CA THR A 250 4.64 11.23 -21.27
C THR A 250 5.00 12.46 -20.46
N LEU A 251 5.90 12.27 -19.51
CA LEU A 251 6.49 13.35 -18.72
C LEU A 251 7.86 13.69 -19.27
N ARG A 252 8.14 14.99 -19.40
CA ARG A 252 9.42 15.53 -19.83
C ARG A 252 9.90 16.51 -18.79
N ARG A 253 10.91 16.14 -18.01
CA ARG A 253 11.53 16.98 -17.00
C ARG A 253 13.04 16.75 -16.96
N GLU A 254 13.74 17.65 -16.33
CA GLU A 254 15.17 17.50 -16.08
C GLU A 254 15.45 16.18 -15.35
N GLY A 255 16.48 15.48 -15.82
CA GLY A 255 16.84 14.18 -15.25
C GLY A 255 17.89 13.47 -16.10
N THR A 256 18.37 12.35 -15.59
CA THR A 256 19.39 11.55 -16.27
C THR A 256 18.89 10.15 -16.64
N THR A 257 17.79 9.71 -16.06
CA THR A 257 17.31 8.33 -16.15
C THR A 257 15.92 8.29 -16.76
N ALA A 258 15.72 7.42 -17.73
CA ALA A 258 14.42 7.20 -18.37
C ALA A 258 13.66 6.08 -17.66
N TYR A 259 12.37 6.30 -17.43
CA TYR A 259 11.48 5.32 -16.76
C TYR A 259 10.28 4.98 -17.66
N LEU A 260 9.89 3.72 -17.58
CA LEU A 260 8.69 3.18 -18.21
C LEU A 260 7.78 2.59 -17.14
N LYS A 261 6.50 2.92 -17.17
CA LYS A 261 5.46 2.23 -16.39
C LYS A 261 4.35 1.71 -17.30
N ALA A 262 3.90 0.48 -17.03
CA ALA A 262 2.73 -0.12 -17.65
C ALA A 262 1.76 -0.52 -16.55
N ALA A 263 0.55 0.05 -16.57
CA ALA A 263 -0.50 -0.23 -15.60
C ALA A 263 -1.70 -0.91 -16.27
N TYR A 264 -2.29 -1.87 -15.59
CA TYR A 264 -3.46 -2.62 -16.03
C TYR A 264 -4.50 -2.63 -14.90
N HIS A 265 -5.76 -2.31 -15.18
CA HIS A 265 -6.82 -2.47 -14.18
C HIS A 265 -6.87 -3.91 -13.69
N ALA A 266 -6.76 -4.10 -12.38
CA ALA A 266 -6.63 -5.38 -11.72
C ALA A 266 -7.74 -5.57 -10.67
N PRO A 267 -8.07 -6.83 -10.31
CA PRO A 267 -9.15 -7.13 -9.38
C PRO A 267 -8.87 -6.63 -7.96
N ALA A 268 -9.95 -6.31 -7.23
CA ALA A 268 -9.90 -6.02 -5.79
C ALA A 268 -9.43 -7.25 -4.99
N ALA A 269 -8.97 -7.02 -3.74
CA ALA A 269 -8.49 -8.09 -2.86
C ALA A 269 -9.55 -9.17 -2.59
N SER A 270 -10.82 -8.79 -2.50
CA SER A 270 -11.95 -9.71 -2.27
C SER A 270 -12.37 -10.52 -3.51
N ASP A 271 -11.90 -10.15 -4.71
CA ASP A 271 -12.21 -10.88 -5.95
C ASP A 271 -11.38 -12.18 -6.02
N ARG A 272 -12.03 -13.29 -6.40
CA ARG A 272 -11.36 -14.60 -6.57
C ARG A 272 -10.17 -14.55 -7.55
N ARG A 273 -10.17 -13.61 -8.50
CA ARG A 273 -9.11 -13.41 -9.51
C ARG A 273 -7.85 -12.78 -8.93
N PHE A 274 -7.91 -12.22 -7.73
CA PHE A 274 -6.76 -11.57 -7.08
C PHE A 274 -5.56 -12.52 -6.95
N PHE A 275 -5.77 -13.74 -6.48
CA PHE A 275 -4.68 -14.70 -6.26
C PHE A 275 -4.05 -15.22 -7.55
N PRO A 276 -4.80 -15.58 -8.61
CA PRO A 276 -4.21 -15.85 -9.93
C PRO A 276 -3.36 -14.70 -10.47
N VAL A 277 -3.80 -13.44 -10.31
CA VAL A 277 -3.01 -12.27 -10.74
C VAL A 277 -1.76 -12.07 -9.86
N LEU A 278 -1.85 -12.31 -8.55
CA LEU A 278 -0.70 -12.26 -7.63
C LEU A 278 0.36 -13.32 -8.00
N VAL A 279 -0.09 -14.53 -8.36
CA VAL A 279 0.81 -15.59 -8.86
C VAL A 279 1.42 -15.20 -10.20
N LEU A 280 0.64 -14.59 -11.10
CA LEU A 280 1.13 -14.08 -12.37
C LEU A 280 2.21 -13.00 -12.16
N ASP A 281 1.99 -12.03 -11.27
CA ASP A 281 3.01 -11.03 -10.91
C ASP A 281 4.29 -11.70 -10.40
N THR A 282 4.15 -12.72 -9.56
CA THR A 282 5.31 -13.46 -9.05
C THR A 282 6.12 -14.15 -10.16
N VAL A 283 5.48 -14.71 -11.16
CA VAL A 283 6.17 -15.27 -12.34
C VAL A 283 6.86 -14.18 -13.15
N LEU A 284 6.20 -13.04 -13.31
CA LEU A 284 6.71 -11.92 -14.11
C LEU A 284 7.86 -11.19 -13.43
N THR A 285 7.75 -10.86 -12.14
CA THR A 285 8.66 -9.94 -11.45
C THR A 285 9.19 -10.46 -10.10
N GLY A 286 8.66 -11.60 -9.60
CA GLY A 286 9.10 -12.25 -8.36
C GLY A 286 8.21 -11.99 -7.15
N ALA A 287 8.32 -12.86 -6.16
CA ALA A 287 7.52 -12.80 -4.94
C ALA A 287 7.87 -11.58 -4.08
N LYS A 288 6.85 -10.87 -3.64
CA LYS A 288 6.90 -9.70 -2.77
C LYS A 288 5.95 -9.86 -1.59
N GLY A 289 6.06 -9.02 -0.57
CA GLY A 289 5.05 -8.93 0.47
C GLY A 289 3.70 -8.48 -0.09
N VAL A 290 2.63 -9.00 0.51
CA VAL A 290 1.26 -8.82 0.02
C VAL A 290 0.55 -7.69 0.77
N ASN A 291 1.28 -6.77 1.36
CA ASN A 291 0.72 -5.61 2.04
C ASN A 291 1.60 -4.38 1.82
N LEU A 292 1.04 -3.20 2.06
CA LEU A 292 1.72 -1.94 1.82
C LEU A 292 3.00 -1.79 2.66
N TRP A 293 2.98 -2.25 3.92
CA TRP A 293 4.12 -2.13 4.84
C TRP A 293 5.34 -2.91 4.39
N SER A 294 5.13 -4.11 3.83
CA SER A 294 6.23 -4.92 3.29
C SER A 294 6.66 -4.47 1.89
N SER A 295 5.85 -3.73 1.15
CA SER A 295 6.19 -3.20 -0.18
C SER A 295 7.25 -2.09 -0.12
N PHE A 296 7.41 -1.41 1.01
CA PHE A 296 8.51 -0.46 1.23
C PHE A 296 9.90 -1.12 1.30
N ARG A 297 9.96 -2.45 1.41
CA ARG A 297 11.21 -3.21 1.39
C ARG A 297 11.42 -3.77 -0.01
N VAL A 298 12.24 -3.12 -0.81
CA VAL A 298 12.60 -3.61 -2.16
C VAL A 298 13.31 -4.96 -2.01
N PRO A 299 12.72 -6.07 -2.47
CA PRO A 299 13.40 -7.35 -2.46
C PRO A 299 14.58 -7.33 -3.41
N PRO A 300 15.64 -8.12 -3.16
CA PRO A 300 16.73 -8.25 -4.12
C PRO A 300 16.20 -8.75 -5.47
N PRO A 301 16.85 -8.35 -6.59
CA PRO A 301 16.44 -8.73 -7.94
C PRO A 301 16.30 -10.25 -8.09
N GLN A 302 15.14 -10.71 -8.51
CA GLN A 302 14.86 -12.14 -8.69
C GLN A 302 15.17 -12.56 -10.14
N ARG A 303 16.42 -12.95 -10.38
CA ARG A 303 16.96 -13.27 -11.73
C ARG A 303 16.22 -14.38 -12.46
N GLY A 304 15.47 -15.22 -11.75
CA GLY A 304 14.69 -16.32 -12.34
C GLY A 304 13.37 -15.91 -12.98
N THR A 305 12.97 -14.63 -12.89
CA THR A 305 11.68 -14.13 -13.38
C THR A 305 11.69 -13.82 -14.88
N ARG A 306 10.51 -13.81 -15.47
CA ARG A 306 10.36 -13.60 -16.91
C ARG A 306 10.86 -12.24 -17.35
N LEU A 307 10.38 -11.17 -16.69
CA LEU A 307 10.75 -9.81 -17.08
C LEU A 307 12.21 -9.48 -16.78
N TYR A 308 12.79 -10.04 -15.71
CA TYR A 308 14.22 -9.87 -15.46
C TYR A 308 15.06 -10.42 -16.64
N ARG A 309 14.72 -11.62 -17.11
CA ARG A 309 15.41 -12.23 -18.26
C ARG A 309 15.17 -11.47 -19.56
N ALA A 310 13.92 -11.05 -19.79
CA ALA A 310 13.56 -10.38 -21.03
C ALA A 310 14.12 -8.95 -21.15
N LEU A 311 14.31 -8.25 -20.02
CA LEU A 311 14.68 -6.84 -20.02
C LEU A 311 16.08 -6.60 -19.48
N VAL A 312 16.38 -7.15 -18.28
CA VAL A 312 17.63 -6.84 -17.57
C VAL A 312 18.80 -7.67 -18.12
N GLU A 313 18.63 -8.99 -18.32
CA GLU A 313 19.68 -9.83 -18.91
C GLU A 313 19.98 -9.47 -20.37
N ARG A 314 18.98 -8.92 -21.10
CA ARG A 314 19.19 -8.41 -22.46
C ARG A 314 19.82 -7.00 -22.47
N GLY A 315 19.98 -6.35 -21.32
CA GLY A 315 20.62 -5.05 -21.19
C GLY A 315 19.77 -3.86 -21.64
N VAL A 316 18.45 -4.04 -21.84
CA VAL A 316 17.54 -2.93 -22.22
C VAL A 316 16.98 -2.20 -20.99
N ALA A 317 16.97 -2.84 -19.82
CA ALA A 317 16.63 -2.24 -18.54
C ALA A 317 17.71 -2.51 -17.50
N SER A 318 17.93 -1.57 -16.60
CA SER A 318 18.76 -1.74 -15.40
C SER A 318 17.99 -2.40 -14.24
N SER A 319 16.66 -2.19 -14.20
CA SER A 319 15.77 -2.81 -13.23
C SER A 319 14.36 -3.00 -13.79
N VAL A 320 13.64 -3.95 -13.23
CA VAL A 320 12.20 -4.16 -13.48
C VAL A 320 11.54 -4.63 -12.18
N ALA A 321 10.35 -4.10 -11.89
CA ALA A 321 9.53 -4.47 -10.75
C ALA A 321 8.05 -4.49 -11.15
N GLY A 322 7.25 -5.28 -10.44
CA GLY A 322 5.79 -5.26 -10.53
C GLY A 322 5.20 -4.90 -9.18
N ALA A 323 3.96 -4.45 -9.15
CA ALA A 323 3.21 -4.20 -7.94
C ALA A 323 1.74 -4.59 -8.12
N MET A 324 1.33 -5.65 -7.41
CA MET A 324 -0.05 -6.06 -7.24
C MET A 324 -0.41 -5.87 -5.78
N LEU A 325 -1.12 -4.78 -5.48
CA LEU A 325 -1.49 -4.44 -4.10
C LEU A 325 -2.95 -4.83 -3.84
N PRO A 326 -3.26 -5.43 -2.68
CA PRO A 326 -4.63 -5.68 -2.28
C PRO A 326 -5.34 -4.36 -1.93
N THR A 327 -6.46 -4.10 -2.56
CA THR A 327 -7.28 -2.89 -2.38
C THR A 327 -8.74 -3.26 -2.17
N GLU A 328 -9.52 -2.35 -1.56
CA GLU A 328 -10.96 -2.57 -1.33
C GLU A 328 -11.74 -2.65 -2.66
N GLN A 329 -11.35 -1.85 -3.65
CA GLN A 329 -11.94 -1.85 -4.99
C GLN A 329 -10.89 -2.14 -6.06
N PRO A 330 -11.26 -2.45 -7.30
CA PRO A 330 -10.30 -2.69 -8.37
C PRO A 330 -9.32 -1.53 -8.53
N PHE A 331 -8.03 -1.84 -8.53
CA PHE A 331 -6.95 -0.87 -8.70
C PHE A 331 -6.13 -1.19 -9.96
N VAL A 332 -4.86 -0.91 -9.96
CA VAL A 332 -3.96 -1.26 -11.06
C VAL A 332 -2.88 -2.24 -10.63
N TYR A 333 -2.57 -3.18 -11.51
CA TYR A 333 -1.32 -3.91 -11.51
C TYR A 333 -0.30 -3.09 -12.30
N THR A 334 0.79 -2.69 -11.66
CA THR A 334 1.80 -1.83 -12.27
C THR A 334 3.10 -2.60 -12.51
N ILE A 335 3.69 -2.42 -13.68
CA ILE A 335 5.05 -2.88 -14.03
C ILE A 335 5.90 -1.64 -14.29
N SER A 336 6.97 -1.48 -13.53
CA SER A 336 7.94 -0.37 -13.65
C SER A 336 9.26 -0.90 -14.18
N ALA A 337 9.88 -0.20 -15.11
CA ALA A 337 11.20 -0.53 -15.63
C ALA A 337 12.06 0.74 -15.79
N THR A 338 13.31 0.65 -15.35
CA THR A 338 14.31 1.70 -15.53
C THR A 338 15.16 1.37 -16.76
N ALA A 339 15.22 2.26 -17.72
CA ALA A 339 16.02 2.03 -18.92
C ALA A 339 17.52 1.94 -18.60
N THR A 340 18.26 1.12 -19.35
CA THR A 340 19.71 1.18 -19.33
C THR A 340 20.16 2.43 -20.09
N ASP A 341 21.25 3.02 -19.66
CA ASP A 341 21.79 4.21 -20.31
C ASP A 341 21.96 4.03 -21.83
N GLY A 342 21.51 5.00 -22.61
CA GLY A 342 21.47 4.95 -24.06
C GLY A 342 20.36 4.10 -24.67
N THR A 343 19.49 3.45 -23.88
CA THR A 343 18.37 2.68 -24.40
C THR A 343 17.15 3.57 -24.64
N ALA A 344 16.64 3.57 -25.88
CA ALA A 344 15.40 4.29 -26.20
C ALA A 344 14.19 3.67 -25.48
N LEU A 345 13.31 4.51 -24.90
CA LEU A 345 12.08 4.05 -24.22
C LEU A 345 11.19 3.20 -25.13
N SER A 346 11.13 3.50 -26.43
CA SER A 346 10.39 2.69 -27.42
C SER A 346 10.94 1.27 -27.54
N SER A 347 12.24 1.08 -27.42
CA SER A 347 12.88 -0.25 -27.44
C SER A 347 12.59 -1.01 -26.15
N LEU A 348 12.64 -0.35 -24.98
CA LEU A 348 12.29 -0.91 -23.69
C LEU A 348 10.81 -1.32 -23.66
N GLU A 349 9.92 -0.44 -24.10
CA GLU A 349 8.48 -0.73 -24.21
C GLU A 349 8.21 -1.93 -25.12
N SER A 350 8.83 -1.94 -26.30
CA SER A 350 8.64 -3.05 -27.24
C SER A 350 9.08 -4.39 -26.64
N ALA A 351 10.21 -4.44 -25.94
CA ALA A 351 10.70 -5.64 -25.27
C ALA A 351 9.78 -6.08 -24.11
N LEU A 352 9.27 -5.14 -23.32
CA LEU A 352 8.29 -5.41 -22.26
C LEU A 352 7.01 -6.02 -22.86
N LEU A 353 6.43 -5.35 -23.84
CA LEU A 353 5.16 -5.76 -24.43
C LEU A 353 5.27 -7.07 -25.19
N GLU A 354 6.42 -7.36 -25.83
CA GLU A 354 6.69 -8.66 -26.46
C GLU A 354 6.62 -9.81 -25.44
N GLU A 355 7.26 -9.66 -24.26
CA GLU A 355 7.23 -10.71 -23.23
C GLU A 355 5.83 -10.84 -22.62
N LEU A 356 5.14 -9.72 -22.35
CA LEU A 356 3.77 -9.77 -21.84
C LEU A 356 2.79 -10.42 -22.82
N ASP A 357 2.93 -10.14 -24.12
CA ASP A 357 2.14 -10.79 -25.16
C ASP A 357 2.48 -12.28 -25.31
N HIS A 358 3.73 -12.65 -25.10
CA HIS A 358 4.15 -14.05 -25.03
C HIS A 358 3.44 -14.77 -23.88
N VAL A 359 3.44 -14.19 -22.68
CA VAL A 359 2.74 -14.75 -21.51
C VAL A 359 1.23 -14.80 -21.76
N ARG A 360 0.65 -13.74 -22.31
CA ARG A 360 -0.78 -13.67 -22.65
C ARG A 360 -1.19 -14.77 -23.65
N SER A 361 -0.38 -15.02 -24.66
CA SER A 361 -0.72 -15.95 -25.75
C SER A 361 -0.41 -17.41 -25.44
N ARG A 362 0.69 -17.69 -24.73
CA ARG A 362 1.17 -19.05 -24.42
C ARG A 362 0.96 -19.50 -22.99
N GLY A 363 0.64 -18.57 -22.08
CA GLY A 363 0.52 -18.84 -20.65
C GLY A 363 1.87 -18.99 -19.95
N ILE A 364 1.79 -19.49 -18.73
CA ILE A 364 2.93 -19.89 -17.89
C ILE A 364 3.05 -21.42 -17.86
N THR A 365 4.19 -21.94 -17.41
CA THR A 365 4.40 -23.39 -17.24
C THR A 365 4.03 -23.86 -15.83
N SER A 366 3.80 -25.17 -15.65
CA SER A 366 3.55 -25.74 -14.33
C SER A 366 4.74 -25.52 -13.37
N GLU A 367 5.97 -25.56 -13.88
CA GLU A 367 7.19 -25.32 -13.08
C GLU A 367 7.26 -23.86 -12.59
N GLU A 368 6.81 -22.90 -13.40
CA GLU A 368 6.72 -21.49 -13.02
C GLU A 368 5.64 -21.27 -11.97
N LEU A 369 4.49 -21.93 -12.11
CA LEU A 369 3.42 -21.91 -11.13
C LEU A 369 3.90 -22.44 -9.77
N ASP A 370 4.50 -23.63 -9.73
CA ASP A 370 4.96 -24.27 -8.50
C ASP A 370 6.04 -23.45 -7.79
N ARG A 371 6.97 -22.88 -8.57
CA ARG A 371 7.98 -21.97 -8.06
C ARG A 371 7.37 -20.70 -7.47
N ALA A 372 6.43 -20.07 -8.16
CA ALA A 372 5.76 -18.85 -7.71
C ALA A 372 4.99 -19.10 -6.40
N LYS A 373 4.21 -20.18 -6.30
CA LYS A 373 3.51 -20.57 -5.08
C LYS A 373 4.47 -20.81 -3.91
N THR A 374 5.59 -21.50 -4.16
CA THR A 374 6.60 -21.75 -3.14
C THR A 374 7.23 -20.45 -2.64
N GLN A 375 7.56 -19.54 -3.54
CA GLN A 375 8.16 -18.25 -3.19
C GLN A 375 7.19 -17.35 -2.43
N LEU A 376 5.92 -17.28 -2.85
CA LEU A 376 4.88 -16.53 -2.13
C LEU A 376 4.64 -17.11 -0.73
N SER A 377 4.54 -18.44 -0.61
CA SER A 377 4.39 -19.10 0.68
C SER A 377 5.55 -18.82 1.63
N ALA A 378 6.79 -18.87 1.13
CA ALA A 378 7.96 -18.53 1.92
C ALA A 378 7.94 -17.05 2.35
N ARG A 379 7.52 -16.14 1.45
CA ARG A 379 7.42 -14.72 1.76
C ARG A 379 6.41 -14.43 2.87
N LEU A 380 5.22 -15.07 2.83
CA LEU A 380 4.21 -14.95 3.87
C LEU A 380 4.74 -15.42 5.24
N ILE A 381 5.52 -16.51 5.28
CA ILE A 381 6.13 -16.99 6.52
C ILE A 381 7.11 -15.96 7.06
N PHE A 382 7.98 -15.40 6.22
CA PHE A 382 8.94 -14.37 6.65
C PHE A 382 8.25 -13.07 7.11
N ASP A 383 7.14 -12.69 6.48
CA ASP A 383 6.37 -11.51 6.90
C ASP A 383 5.62 -11.75 8.23
N GLY A 384 5.49 -12.99 8.68
CA GLY A 384 4.92 -13.39 9.98
C GLY A 384 5.90 -13.39 11.17
N ASP A 385 7.18 -13.06 10.98
CA ASP A 385 8.20 -13.11 12.04
C ASP A 385 8.08 -12.01 13.10
N SER A 386 7.38 -10.92 12.82
CA SER A 386 7.29 -9.74 13.68
C SER A 386 5.86 -9.48 14.11
N ILE A 387 5.64 -9.26 15.42
CA ILE A 387 4.33 -8.89 15.96
C ILE A 387 3.76 -7.65 15.26
N THR A 388 4.61 -6.67 14.92
CA THR A 388 4.23 -5.46 14.19
C THR A 388 3.74 -5.79 12.78
N ASN A 389 4.44 -6.68 12.06
CA ASN A 389 4.02 -7.09 10.73
C ASN A 389 2.71 -7.90 10.76
N VAL A 390 2.56 -8.80 11.74
CA VAL A 390 1.32 -9.58 11.93
C VAL A 390 0.15 -8.65 12.22
N ALA A 391 0.32 -7.72 13.17
CA ALA A 391 -0.71 -6.75 13.52
C ALA A 391 -1.09 -5.87 12.31
N HIS A 392 -0.09 -5.43 11.54
CA HIS A 392 -0.32 -4.70 10.30
C HIS A 392 -1.15 -5.52 9.30
N GLN A 393 -0.76 -6.76 9.02
CA GLN A 393 -1.45 -7.61 8.05
C GLN A 393 -2.90 -7.88 8.46
N ILE A 394 -3.15 -8.20 9.72
CA ILE A 394 -4.51 -8.39 10.26
C ILE A 394 -5.37 -7.15 9.99
N GLY A 395 -4.91 -5.97 10.39
CA GLY A 395 -5.68 -4.74 10.24
C GLY A 395 -5.82 -4.27 8.79
N TYR A 396 -4.78 -4.44 7.98
CA TYR A 396 -4.80 -4.11 6.56
C TYR A 396 -5.86 -4.94 5.82
N PHE A 397 -5.80 -6.27 5.96
CA PHE A 397 -6.76 -7.15 5.27
C PHE A 397 -8.16 -7.02 5.83
N GLU A 398 -8.31 -6.81 7.15
CA GLU A 398 -9.62 -6.49 7.73
C GLU A 398 -10.23 -5.24 7.09
N THR A 399 -9.42 -4.24 6.78
CA THR A 399 -9.91 -2.99 6.18
C THR A 399 -10.34 -3.18 4.72
N VAL A 400 -9.58 -3.92 3.91
CA VAL A 400 -9.80 -4.00 2.45
C VAL A 400 -10.66 -5.18 2.01
N ALA A 401 -10.73 -6.28 2.79
CA ALA A 401 -11.42 -7.50 2.34
C ALA A 401 -11.97 -8.40 3.47
N GLY A 402 -11.65 -8.08 4.74
CA GLY A 402 -11.92 -8.91 5.91
C GLY A 402 -10.73 -9.79 6.30
N VAL A 403 -10.56 -10.00 7.61
CA VAL A 403 -9.43 -10.74 8.19
C VAL A 403 -9.33 -12.19 7.70
N ASP A 404 -10.45 -12.82 7.38
CA ASP A 404 -10.49 -14.19 6.86
C ASP A 404 -9.65 -14.35 5.58
N LEU A 405 -9.58 -13.32 4.74
CA LEU A 405 -8.74 -13.35 3.55
C LEU A 405 -7.26 -13.53 3.90
N PHE A 406 -6.80 -12.88 4.95
CA PHE A 406 -5.44 -13.03 5.46
C PHE A 406 -5.21 -14.41 6.07
N LEU A 407 -6.14 -14.88 6.88
CA LEU A 407 -6.03 -16.18 7.54
C LEU A 407 -5.98 -17.33 6.54
N ASP A 408 -6.76 -17.25 5.46
CA ASP A 408 -6.84 -18.25 4.40
C ASP A 408 -5.78 -18.06 3.29
N MET A 409 -5.00 -16.98 3.33
CA MET A 409 -4.15 -16.55 2.20
C MET A 409 -3.22 -17.65 1.71
N HIS A 410 -2.59 -18.38 2.63
CA HIS A 410 -1.68 -19.46 2.29
C HIS A 410 -2.39 -20.59 1.51
N GLU A 411 -3.59 -20.97 1.93
CA GLU A 411 -4.39 -21.98 1.27
C GLU A 411 -4.89 -21.51 -0.09
N ARG A 412 -5.31 -20.25 -0.18
CA ARG A 412 -5.76 -19.64 -1.45
C ARG A 412 -4.64 -19.59 -2.48
N ILE A 413 -3.42 -19.19 -2.10
CA ILE A 413 -2.25 -19.23 -3.00
C ILE A 413 -1.94 -20.67 -3.44
N ARG A 414 -1.98 -21.64 -2.54
CA ARG A 414 -1.73 -23.05 -2.87
C ARG A 414 -2.80 -23.62 -3.81
N GLY A 415 -4.05 -23.17 -3.65
CA GLY A 415 -5.19 -23.59 -4.44
C GLY A 415 -5.23 -23.04 -5.88
N VAL A 416 -4.45 -22.00 -6.22
CA VAL A 416 -4.45 -21.42 -7.58
C VAL A 416 -4.06 -22.48 -8.62
N GLU A 417 -4.86 -22.60 -9.67
CA GLU A 417 -4.61 -23.54 -10.77
C GLU A 417 -3.90 -22.87 -11.96
N LEU A 418 -3.17 -23.67 -12.73
CA LEU A 418 -2.45 -23.18 -13.93
C LEU A 418 -3.38 -22.48 -14.91
N GLN A 419 -4.56 -23.06 -15.11
CA GLN A 419 -5.55 -22.53 -16.06
C GLN A 419 -6.05 -21.16 -15.62
N GLU A 420 -6.28 -20.95 -14.31
CA GLU A 420 -6.73 -19.67 -13.77
C GLU A 420 -5.71 -18.56 -14.04
N VAL A 421 -4.41 -18.83 -13.80
CA VAL A 421 -3.34 -17.85 -14.09
C VAL A 421 -3.25 -17.54 -15.57
N CYS A 422 -3.38 -18.55 -16.44
CA CYS A 422 -3.37 -18.36 -17.89
C CYS A 422 -4.60 -17.58 -18.39
N ASP A 423 -5.76 -17.80 -17.79
CA ASP A 423 -6.99 -17.07 -18.13
C ASP A 423 -6.91 -15.61 -17.69
N GLU A 424 -6.41 -15.37 -16.48
CA GLU A 424 -6.17 -14.00 -16.01
C GLU A 424 -5.09 -13.27 -16.82
N ALA A 425 -4.03 -13.94 -17.22
CA ALA A 425 -3.03 -13.34 -18.12
C ALA A 425 -3.65 -12.88 -19.45
N ARG A 426 -4.57 -13.66 -20.02
CA ARG A 426 -5.29 -13.31 -21.25
C ARG A 426 -6.25 -12.14 -21.06
N ALA A 427 -6.93 -12.09 -19.92
CA ALA A 427 -7.89 -11.04 -19.60
C ALA A 427 -7.22 -9.72 -19.23
N LEU A 428 -6.20 -9.79 -18.37
CA LEU A 428 -5.51 -8.64 -17.80
C LEU A 428 -4.60 -7.92 -18.79
N LEU A 429 -3.70 -8.69 -19.47
CA LEU A 429 -2.60 -8.16 -20.28
C LEU A 429 -3.04 -7.77 -21.70
N THR A 430 -4.14 -7.05 -21.83
CA THR A 430 -4.69 -6.59 -23.10
C THR A 430 -4.33 -5.13 -23.37
N ALA A 431 -4.21 -4.76 -24.65
CA ALA A 431 -3.97 -3.37 -25.03
C ALA A 431 -5.13 -2.44 -24.58
N SER A 432 -6.37 -2.93 -24.60
CA SER A 432 -7.53 -2.15 -24.17
C SER A 432 -7.56 -1.86 -22.66
N ASN A 433 -6.87 -2.67 -21.85
CA ASN A 433 -6.78 -2.51 -20.39
C ASN A 433 -5.51 -1.77 -19.95
N ARG A 434 -4.65 -1.37 -20.88
CA ARG A 434 -3.30 -0.88 -20.60
C ARG A 434 -3.23 0.64 -20.56
N THR A 435 -2.46 1.15 -19.58
CA THR A 435 -2.01 2.55 -19.52
C THR A 435 -0.48 2.55 -19.52
N ILE A 436 0.14 3.30 -20.43
CA ILE A 436 1.60 3.41 -20.55
C ILE A 436 2.03 4.82 -20.13
N GLY A 437 3.04 4.88 -19.27
CA GLY A 437 3.73 6.10 -18.90
C GLY A 437 5.20 6.08 -19.27
N TRP A 438 5.66 7.17 -19.86
CA TRP A 438 7.06 7.43 -20.12
C TRP A 438 7.54 8.64 -19.32
N PHE A 439 8.69 8.51 -18.68
CA PHE A 439 9.47 9.65 -18.22
C PHE A 439 10.70 9.80 -19.13
N GLU A 440 10.69 10.86 -19.94
CA GLU A 440 11.78 11.22 -20.84
C GLU A 440 12.64 12.31 -20.15
N PRO A 441 13.87 11.98 -19.73
CA PRO A 441 14.75 12.97 -19.13
C PRO A 441 15.15 14.02 -20.16
N LEU A 442 15.04 15.30 -19.79
CA LEU A 442 15.56 16.42 -20.56
C LEU A 442 17.00 16.70 -20.10
N ASP A 443 17.93 16.80 -21.04
CA ASP A 443 19.29 17.22 -20.77
C ASP A 443 19.31 18.76 -20.63
N ALA A 444 19.46 19.27 -19.41
CA ALA A 444 19.48 20.69 -19.12
C ALA A 444 20.53 21.48 -19.97
N ALA A 445 21.60 20.81 -20.42
CA ALA A 445 22.60 21.41 -21.28
C ALA A 445 22.16 21.52 -22.76
N ALA A 446 21.35 20.57 -23.25
CA ALA A 446 20.88 20.56 -24.64
C ALA A 446 19.76 21.58 -24.89
N ASP A 447 18.82 21.74 -23.94
CA ASP A 447 17.71 22.68 -24.05
C ASP A 447 18.15 24.15 -23.91
N ALA A 448 19.18 24.43 -23.11
CA ALA A 448 19.75 25.77 -23.03
C ALA A 448 20.38 26.23 -24.34
N VAL A 449 20.87 25.29 -25.15
CA VAL A 449 21.42 25.58 -26.49
C VAL A 449 20.33 25.83 -27.52
N LEU A 450 19.20 25.09 -27.43
CA LEU A 450 18.05 25.26 -28.34
C LEU A 450 17.33 26.58 -28.09
N THR A 451 17.07 26.94 -26.82
CA THR A 451 16.46 28.22 -26.47
C THR A 451 17.35 29.42 -26.79
N ALA A 452 18.67 29.27 -26.73
CA ALA A 452 19.62 30.31 -27.15
C ALA A 452 19.67 30.47 -28.68
N GLN A 453 19.46 29.38 -29.45
CA GLN A 453 19.39 29.43 -30.93
C GLN A 453 18.09 30.05 -31.43
N ASP A 454 16.95 29.77 -30.79
CA ASP A 454 15.66 30.38 -31.13
C ASP A 454 15.61 31.86 -30.79
N ALA A 455 16.31 32.29 -29.72
CA ALA A 455 16.41 33.70 -29.34
C ALA A 455 17.36 34.53 -30.27
N VAL A 456 18.20 33.86 -31.06
CA VAL A 456 19.10 34.54 -32.04
C VAL A 456 18.41 34.67 -33.40
N HIS A 457 17.28 33.95 -33.63
CA HIS A 457 16.53 33.99 -34.89
C HIS A 457 15.17 34.73 -34.78
N ALA A 458 14.84 35.29 -33.62
CA ALA A 458 13.69 36.19 -33.37
C ALA A 458 14.16 37.64 -33.23
#